data_5b6aa1b9dc2ebd1aa694e2af1025d316
#
_entry.id   5b6aa1b9dc2ebd1aa694e2af1025d316
#
_cell.length_a   1.000
_cell.length_b   1.000
_cell.length_c   1.000
_cell.angle_alpha   90.00
_cell.angle_beta   90.00
_cell.angle_gamma   90.00
#
_symmetry.space_group_name_H-M   'P 1'
#
loop_
_entity.id
_entity.type
_entity.pdbx_description
1 polymer ?
#
loop_
_entity_poly.entity_id
_entity_poly.type
_entity_poly.pdbx_seq_one_letter_code
_entity_poly.pdbx_strand_id
1 'polypeptide(L)'
;MTFKELELKKVIELLSPYMDMTYRDGWVQGNLNEFTMFTYFGEHTMCVHHFASLSNTSWDYTECKSYFDVLRVLPKVKETFLEVKFPGYHEKLKRIQNDF
;
A
#
# COMPACT_ATOMS: atom_id res chain seq x y z
N MET A 1 -1.75 20.00 16.80
CA MET A 1 -1.42 18.99 15.74
C MET A 1 -0.82 19.69 14.54
N THR A 2 0.36 19.27 14.13
CA THR A 2 0.99 19.86 12.95
C THR A 2 0.30 19.38 11.68
N PHE A 3 0.46 20.12 10.58
CA PHE A 3 -0.08 19.74 9.28
C PHE A 3 0.38 18.32 8.87
N LYS A 4 1.63 17.98 9.17
CA LYS A 4 2.22 16.69 8.85
C LYS A 4 1.64 15.55 9.66
N GLU A 5 1.32 15.77 10.92
CA GLU A 5 0.67 14.77 11.77
C GLU A 5 -0.75 14.48 11.27
N LEU A 6 -1.47 15.51 10.87
CA LEU A 6 -2.80 15.35 10.29
C LEU A 6 -2.75 14.57 8.97
N GLU A 7 -1.74 14.85 8.16
CA GLU A 7 -1.56 14.17 6.88
C GLU A 7 -1.22 12.69 7.08
N LEU A 8 -0.33 12.37 8.03
CA LEU A 8 -0.01 10.99 8.38
C LEU A 8 -1.26 10.24 8.86
N LYS A 9 -2.07 10.87 9.70
CA LYS A 9 -3.31 10.27 10.18
C LYS A 9 -4.24 9.90 9.03
N LYS A 10 -4.39 10.79 8.05
CA LYS A 10 -5.21 10.55 6.86
C LYS A 10 -4.66 9.39 6.03
N VAL A 11 -3.34 9.30 5.89
CA VAL A 11 -2.69 8.20 5.18
C VAL A 11 -2.95 6.87 5.88
N ILE A 12 -2.82 6.83 7.21
CA ILE A 12 -3.08 5.63 7.99
C ILE A 12 -4.54 5.19 7.82
N GLU A 13 -5.48 6.11 7.91
CA GLU A 13 -6.89 5.81 7.69
C GLU A 13 -7.16 5.26 6.28
N LEU A 14 -6.49 5.82 5.28
CA LEU A 14 -6.63 5.40 3.90
C LEU A 14 -6.10 3.97 3.67
N LEU A 15 -4.99 3.61 4.29
CA LEU A 15 -4.31 2.34 4.07
C LEU A 15 -4.77 1.22 5.03
N SER A 16 -5.40 1.57 6.15
CA SER A 16 -5.81 0.59 7.17
C SER A 16 -6.67 -0.56 6.65
N PRO A 17 -7.57 -0.37 5.64
CA PRO A 17 -8.33 -1.50 5.09
C PRO A 17 -7.48 -2.57 4.41
N TYR A 18 -6.23 -2.24 4.03
CA TYR A 18 -5.38 -3.12 3.23
C TYR A 18 -4.19 -3.71 3.98
N MET A 19 -3.94 -3.25 5.21
CA MET A 19 -2.78 -3.70 5.98
C MET A 19 -2.98 -3.42 7.46
N ASP A 20 -2.27 -4.18 8.30
CA ASP A 20 -2.29 -4.00 9.75
C ASP A 20 -1.22 -2.99 10.15
N MET A 21 -1.63 -1.92 10.82
CA MET A 21 -0.73 -0.86 11.26
C MET A 21 -0.15 -1.17 12.64
N THR A 22 1.16 -1.01 12.77
CA THR A 22 1.89 -1.12 14.02
C THR A 22 2.55 0.22 14.30
N TYR A 23 2.36 0.71 15.52
CA TYR A 23 2.87 2.01 15.96
C TYR A 23 4.00 1.80 16.95
N ARG A 24 5.12 2.48 16.70
CA ARG A 24 6.26 2.49 17.61
C ARG A 24 6.78 3.91 17.74
N ASP A 25 7.64 4.14 18.74
CA ASP A 25 8.21 5.48 18.96
C ASP A 25 8.91 5.98 17.70
N GLY A 26 8.35 7.04 17.12
CA GLY A 26 8.94 7.70 15.97
C GLY A 26 8.68 7.06 14.61
N TRP A 27 7.95 5.93 14.55
CA TRP A 27 7.67 5.30 13.26
C TRP A 27 6.38 4.49 13.25
N VAL A 28 5.88 4.25 12.04
CA VAL A 28 4.67 3.45 11.80
C VAL A 28 5.00 2.43 10.70
N GLN A 29 4.49 1.22 10.86
CA GLN A 29 4.68 0.16 9.87
C GLN A 29 3.34 -0.51 9.57
N GLY A 30 3.03 -0.67 8.29
CA GLY A 30 1.85 -1.41 7.83
C GLY A 30 2.27 -2.75 7.24
N ASN A 31 1.65 -3.84 7.68
CA ASN A 31 1.99 -5.19 7.24
C ASN A 31 0.77 -5.90 6.68
N LEU A 32 0.96 -6.62 5.58
CA LEU A 32 -0.03 -7.51 5.00
C LEU A 32 0.57 -8.92 5.04
N ASN A 33 0.04 -9.77 5.94
CA ASN A 33 0.63 -11.06 6.27
C ASN A 33 2.08 -10.85 6.73
N GLU A 34 3.06 -11.46 6.06
CA GLU A 34 4.48 -11.32 6.39
C GLU A 34 5.17 -10.19 5.61
N PHE A 35 4.43 -9.47 4.76
CA PHE A 35 5.00 -8.43 3.90
C PHE A 35 4.80 -7.05 4.50
N THR A 36 5.87 -6.24 4.49
CA THR A 36 5.79 -4.84 4.86
C THR A 36 5.29 -4.03 3.68
N MET A 37 4.16 -3.35 3.86
CA MET A 37 3.51 -2.58 2.80
C MET A 37 3.67 -1.07 2.96
N PHE A 38 3.94 -0.59 4.17
CA PHE A 38 4.04 0.83 4.47
C PHE A 38 5.03 1.05 5.59
N THR A 39 5.88 2.08 5.44
CA THR A 39 6.80 2.52 6.49
C THR A 39 6.84 4.04 6.55
N TYR A 40 6.89 4.56 7.78
CA TYR A 40 7.07 5.98 8.06
C TYR A 40 8.01 6.10 9.25
N PHE A 41 9.12 6.81 9.07
CA PHE A 41 10.20 6.91 10.06
C PHE A 41 10.32 8.28 10.72
N GLY A 42 9.32 9.13 10.57
CA GLY A 42 9.31 10.42 11.26
C GLY A 42 10.04 11.56 10.58
N GLU A 43 10.64 11.31 9.42
CA GLU A 43 11.33 12.33 8.63
C GLU A 43 10.52 12.81 7.44
N HIS A 44 9.20 12.69 7.54
CA HIS A 44 8.23 13.13 6.53
C HIS A 44 8.31 12.37 5.22
N THR A 45 9.02 11.24 5.20
CA THR A 45 9.08 10.35 4.05
C THR A 45 8.31 9.09 4.37
N MET A 46 7.36 8.76 3.52
CA MET A 46 6.57 7.54 3.61
C MET A 46 6.97 6.65 2.44
N CYS A 47 7.12 5.37 2.70
CA CYS A 47 7.44 4.41 1.66
C CYS A 47 6.30 3.41 1.57
N VAL A 48 5.72 3.27 0.38
CA VAL A 48 4.63 2.32 0.11
C VAL A 48 5.17 1.22 -0.80
N HIS A 49 5.08 -0.02 -0.34
CA HIS A 49 5.52 -1.19 -1.10
C HIS A 49 4.32 -1.82 -1.80
N HIS A 50 4.51 -2.22 -3.04
CA HIS A 50 3.47 -2.77 -3.89
C HIS A 50 4.11 -3.63 -4.99
N PHE A 51 3.31 -4.35 -5.76
CA PHE A 51 3.83 -5.04 -6.93
C PHE A 51 4.14 -4.02 -8.04
N ALA A 52 5.15 -4.32 -8.85
CA ALA A 52 5.57 -3.45 -9.94
C ALA A 52 4.46 -3.24 -10.97
N SER A 53 3.73 -4.32 -11.29
CA SER A 53 2.56 -4.26 -12.18
C SER A 53 1.71 -5.51 -11.98
N LEU A 54 0.52 -5.52 -12.60
CA LEU A 54 -0.37 -6.69 -12.58
C LEU A 54 0.27 -7.91 -13.26
N SER A 55 1.09 -7.69 -14.27
CA SER A 55 1.76 -8.77 -15.00
C SER A 55 3.11 -9.14 -14.38
N ASN A 56 3.58 -8.38 -13.39
CA ASN A 56 4.87 -8.60 -12.74
C ASN A 56 4.70 -8.42 -11.23
N THR A 57 4.65 -9.54 -10.52
CA THR A 57 4.45 -9.58 -9.08
C THR A 57 5.74 -9.35 -8.28
N SER A 58 6.78 -8.85 -8.91
CA SER A 58 7.98 -8.40 -8.21
C SER A 58 7.65 -7.21 -7.33
N TRP A 59 8.21 -7.21 -6.11
CA TRP A 59 8.01 -6.10 -5.19
C TRP A 59 8.76 -4.86 -5.64
N ASP A 60 8.07 -3.74 -5.58
CA ASP A 60 8.60 -2.41 -5.86
C ASP A 60 8.13 -1.49 -4.73
N TYR A 61 8.54 -0.24 -4.75
CA TYR A 61 8.11 0.72 -3.76
C TYR A 61 8.00 2.12 -4.38
N THR A 62 7.20 2.97 -3.72
CA THR A 62 7.05 4.37 -4.10
C THR A 62 7.29 5.22 -2.85
N GLU A 63 8.23 6.15 -2.92
CA GLU A 63 8.39 7.15 -1.87
C GLU A 63 7.29 8.19 -2.00
N CYS A 64 6.59 8.43 -0.91
CA CYS A 64 5.49 9.39 -0.84
C CYS A 64 5.83 10.49 0.14
N LYS A 65 5.67 11.73 -0.27
CA LYS A 65 5.94 12.90 0.56
C LYS A 65 4.65 13.56 1.05
N SER A 66 3.52 13.16 0.50
CA SER A 66 2.22 13.74 0.82
C SER A 66 1.11 12.70 0.72
N TYR A 67 -0.04 13.06 1.27
CA TYR A 67 -1.26 12.26 1.13
C TYR A 67 -1.63 12.02 -0.34
N PHE A 68 -1.43 13.04 -1.17
CA PHE A 68 -1.74 12.92 -2.61
C PHE A 68 -0.86 11.89 -3.32
N ASP A 69 0.40 11.79 -2.91
CA ASP A 69 1.30 10.76 -3.46
C ASP A 69 0.80 9.36 -3.12
N VAL A 70 0.29 9.18 -1.89
CA VAL A 70 -0.28 7.90 -1.46
C VAL A 70 -1.55 7.60 -2.26
N LEU A 71 -2.40 8.61 -2.51
CA LEU A 71 -3.59 8.43 -3.34
C LEU A 71 -3.25 7.95 -4.75
N ARG A 72 -2.15 8.44 -5.32
CA ARG A 72 -1.71 8.03 -6.65
C ARG A 72 -1.28 6.58 -6.70
N VAL A 73 -0.68 6.07 -5.63
CA VAL A 73 -0.20 4.69 -5.58
C VAL A 73 -1.26 3.73 -5.06
N LEU A 74 -2.36 4.24 -4.53
CA LEU A 74 -3.42 3.42 -3.94
C LEU A 74 -3.95 2.32 -4.85
N PRO A 75 -4.17 2.53 -6.16
CA PRO A 75 -4.59 1.45 -7.05
C PRO A 75 -3.64 0.26 -7.04
N LYS A 76 -2.34 0.50 -7.01
CA LYS A 76 -1.32 -0.56 -6.93
C LYS A 76 -1.36 -1.28 -5.58
N VAL A 77 -1.63 -0.55 -4.50
CA VAL A 77 -1.80 -1.14 -3.16
C VAL A 77 -3.00 -2.07 -3.15
N LYS A 78 -4.13 -1.65 -3.71
CA LYS A 78 -5.34 -2.47 -3.80
C LYS A 78 -5.10 -3.74 -4.61
N GLU A 79 -4.43 -3.64 -5.75
CA GLU A 79 -4.11 -4.77 -6.60
C GLU A 79 -3.18 -5.76 -5.89
N THR A 80 -2.17 -5.24 -5.19
CA THR A 80 -1.24 -6.05 -4.40
C THR A 80 -1.99 -6.77 -3.28
N PHE A 81 -2.87 -6.07 -2.57
CA PHE A 81 -3.70 -6.65 -1.52
C PHE A 81 -4.53 -7.82 -2.04
N LEU A 82 -5.21 -7.63 -3.18
CA LEU A 82 -6.06 -8.66 -3.76
C LEU A 82 -5.25 -9.88 -4.21
N GLU A 83 -4.08 -9.67 -4.79
CA GLU A 83 -3.24 -10.78 -5.23
C GLU A 83 -2.64 -11.55 -4.05
N VAL A 84 -2.26 -10.86 -2.97
CA VAL A 84 -1.71 -11.49 -1.77
C VAL A 84 -2.79 -12.27 -1.01
N LYS A 85 -3.97 -11.69 -0.86
CA LYS A 85 -5.10 -12.33 -0.14
C LYS A 85 -5.77 -13.42 -0.97
N PHE A 86 -5.81 -13.26 -2.27
CA PHE A 86 -6.48 -14.18 -3.20
C PHE A 86 -5.52 -14.52 -4.34
N PRO A 87 -4.52 -15.40 -4.10
CA PRO A 87 -3.55 -15.77 -5.12
C PRO A 87 -4.23 -16.22 -6.41
N GLY A 88 -3.80 -15.67 -7.53
CA GLY A 88 -4.40 -15.94 -8.83
C GLY A 88 -5.58 -15.05 -9.19
N TYR A 89 -5.92 -14.06 -8.34
CA TYR A 89 -7.01 -13.13 -8.60
C TYR A 89 -6.87 -12.45 -9.96
N HIS A 90 -5.68 -12.00 -10.28
CA HIS A 90 -5.39 -11.30 -11.53
C HIS A 90 -5.65 -12.21 -12.75
N GLU A 91 -5.22 -13.46 -12.69
CA GLU A 91 -5.45 -14.42 -13.77
C GLU A 91 -6.92 -14.74 -13.94
N LYS A 92 -7.65 -14.90 -12.84
CA LYS A 92 -9.10 -15.13 -12.88
C LYS A 92 -9.84 -13.97 -13.55
N LEU A 93 -9.47 -12.75 -13.20
CA LEU A 93 -10.07 -11.55 -13.78
C LEU A 93 -9.79 -11.48 -15.29
N LYS A 94 -8.58 -11.80 -15.69
CA LYS A 94 -8.17 -11.81 -17.08
C LYS A 94 -8.94 -12.86 -17.90
N ARG A 95 -9.19 -14.04 -17.32
CA ARG A 95 -10.00 -15.09 -17.95
C ARG A 95 -11.43 -14.63 -18.15
N ILE A 96 -12.03 -14.01 -17.15
CA ILE A 96 -13.40 -13.48 -17.23
C ILE A 96 -13.49 -12.44 -18.34
N GLN A 97 -12.52 -11.54 -18.44
CA GLN A 97 -12.50 -10.52 -19.49
C GLN A 97 -12.33 -11.12 -20.89
N ASN A 98 -11.59 -12.20 -21.01
CA ASN A 98 -11.35 -12.85 -22.30
C ASN A 98 -12.53 -13.73 -22.77
N ASP A 99 -13.39 -14.16 -21.83
CA ASP A 99 -14.57 -14.98 -22.14
C ASP A 99 -15.77 -14.12 -22.58
N PHE A 100 -15.61 -12.81 -22.58
CA PHE A 100 -16.59 -11.86 -23.07
C PHE A 100 -16.00 -11.10 -24.25
#